data_5251762e540989a1d7da6244164e98a8
#
_entry.id   5251762e540989a1d7da6244164e98a8
#
_cell.length_a   1.000
_cell.length_b   1.000
_cell.length_c   1.000
_cell.angle_alpha   90.00
_cell.angle_beta   90.00
_cell.angle_gamma   90.00
#
_symmetry.space_group_name_H-M   'P 1'
#
loop_
_entity.id
_entity.type
_entity.pdbx_description
1 polymer ?
#
loop_
_entity_poly.entity_id
_entity_poly.type
_entity_poly.pdbx_seq_one_letter_code
_entity_poly.pdbx_strand_id
1 'polypeptide(L)' 'MKKFRISFYTGPSVYDALLYREYIFAKNINDAKEIAKQKSFAWYEISEVKE' A
#
# COMPACT_ATOMS: atom_id res chain seq x y z
N MET A 1 -17.12 0.13 2.76
CA MET A 1 -15.78 0.40 2.23
C MET A 1 -15.01 -0.90 2.08
N LYS A 2 -14.07 -0.91 1.15
CA LYS A 2 -13.19 -2.05 0.93
C LYS A 2 -11.94 -1.93 1.80
N LYS A 3 -11.38 -3.06 2.16
CA LYS A 3 -10.14 -3.12 2.93
C LYS A 3 -8.97 -3.35 1.98
N PHE A 4 -7.91 -2.56 2.14
CA PHE A 4 -6.71 -2.68 1.33
C PHE A 4 -5.49 -2.90 2.21
N ARG A 5 -4.54 -3.66 1.70
CA ARG A 5 -3.24 -3.84 2.33
C ARG A 5 -2.22 -3.08 1.51
N ILE A 6 -1.50 -2.17 2.16
CA ILE A 6 -0.42 -1.42 1.53
C ILE A 6 0.89 -1.91 2.12
N SER A 7 1.80 -2.33 1.26
CA SER A 7 3.14 -2.77 1.65
C SER A 7 4.14 -1.75 1.15
N PHE A 8 4.98 -1.25 2.03
CA PHE A 8 5.99 -0.23 1.73
C PHE A 8 7.37 -0.87 1.70
N TYR A 9 8.17 -0.51 0.70
CA TYR A 9 9.48 -1.12 0.44
C TYR A 9 10.58 -0.06 0.39
N THR A 10 11.82 -0.51 0.56
CA THR A 10 12.99 0.36 0.50
C THR A 10 13.36 0.77 -0.93
N GLY A 11 12.87 0.03 -1.93
CA GLY A 11 13.15 0.34 -3.33
C GLY A 11 12.31 -0.49 -4.28
N PRO A 12 12.50 -0.34 -5.59
CA PRO A 12 11.65 -0.96 -6.61
C PRO A 12 12.00 -2.41 -6.93
N SER A 13 13.12 -2.92 -6.43
CA SER A 13 13.61 -4.26 -6.73
C SER A 13 12.99 -5.31 -5.83
N VAL A 14 12.85 -6.53 -6.33
CA VAL A 14 12.44 -7.68 -5.52
C VAL A 14 13.44 -7.98 -4.39
N TYR A 15 14.65 -7.44 -4.51
CA TYR A 15 15.70 -7.59 -3.49
C TYR A 15 15.59 -6.54 -2.38
N ASP A 16 14.73 -5.54 -2.55
CA ASP A 16 14.56 -4.50 -1.54
C ASP A 16 13.68 -5.00 -0.40
N ALA A 17 13.97 -4.53 0.79
CA ALA A 17 13.30 -5.00 1.99
C ALA A 17 11.93 -4.38 2.16
N LEU A 18 11.01 -5.16 2.69
CA LEU A 18 9.72 -4.67 3.15
C LEU A 18 9.95 -3.85 4.43
N LEU A 19 9.52 -2.58 4.41
CA LEU A 19 9.62 -1.71 5.59
C LEU A 19 8.49 -2.00 6.57
N TYR A 20 7.24 -1.91 6.10
CA TYR A 20 6.09 -2.28 6.91
C TYR A 20 4.84 -2.40 6.04
N ARG A 21 3.80 -2.97 6.61
CA ARG A 21 2.48 -3.07 5.99
C ARG A 21 1.44 -2.32 6.80
N GLU A 22 0.45 -1.81 6.11
CA GLU A 22 -0.64 -1.09 6.72
C GLU A 22 -1.95 -1.53 6.07
N TYR A 23 -3.00 -1.66 6.88
CA TYR A 23 -4.34 -1.96 6.39
C TYR A 23 -5.18 -0.71 6.49
N ILE A 24 -5.86 -0.37 5.41
CA ILE A 24 -6.72 0.81 5.34
C ILE A 24 -8.07 0.46 4.76
N PHE A 25 -9.04 1.33 4.98
CA PHE A 25 -10.35 1.24 4.34
C PHE A 25 -10.51 2.40 3.37
N ALA A 26 -10.97 2.09 2.16
CA ALA A 26 -11.19 3.08 1.11
C ALA A 26 -12.34 2.61 0.21
N LYS A 27 -12.90 3.53 -0.55
CA LYS A 27 -14.00 3.22 -1.46
C LYS A 27 -13.55 2.34 -2.63
N ASN A 28 -12.36 2.60 -3.12
CA ASN A 28 -11.79 1.92 -4.29
C ASN A 28 -10.27 2.00 -4.25
N ILE A 29 -9.63 1.35 -5.23
CA ILE A 29 -8.17 1.29 -5.30
C ILE A 29 -7.55 2.68 -5.51
N ASN A 30 -8.23 3.58 -6.24
CA ASN A 30 -7.71 4.92 -6.49
C ASN A 30 -7.62 5.74 -5.20
N ASP A 31 -8.63 5.64 -4.35
CA ASP A 31 -8.61 6.29 -3.04
C ASP A 31 -7.51 5.71 -2.16
N ALA A 32 -7.33 4.39 -2.21
CA ALA A 32 -6.25 3.72 -1.47
C ALA A 32 -4.87 4.22 -1.93
N LYS A 33 -4.68 4.40 -3.25
CA LYS A 33 -3.44 4.95 -3.80
C LYS A 33 -3.17 6.37 -3.31
N GLU A 34 -4.20 7.20 -3.22
CA GLU A 34 -4.04 8.56 -2.70
C GLU A 34 -3.55 8.54 -1.24
N ILE A 35 -4.09 7.65 -0.43
CA ILE A 35 -3.63 7.49 0.94
C ILE A 35 -2.16 7.05 0.96
N ALA A 36 -1.78 6.11 0.12
CA ALA A 36 -0.39 5.64 0.03
C ALA A 36 0.57 6.75 -0.37
N LYS A 37 0.15 7.61 -1.32
CA LYS A 37 0.96 8.73 -1.79
C LYS A 37 1.24 9.77 -0.71
N GLN A 38 0.35 9.88 0.27
CA GLN A 38 0.53 10.81 1.39
C GLN A 38 1.58 10.33 2.38
N LYS A 39 2.00 9.07 2.27
CA LYS A 39 3.09 8.54 3.07
C LYS A 39 4.43 8.95 2.47
N SER A 40 5.48 8.91 3.27
CA SER A 40 6.81 9.36 2.84
C SER A 40 7.54 8.37 1.95
N PHE A 41 6.95 7.23 1.65
CA PHE A 41 7.63 6.14 0.93
C PHE A 41 7.32 6.21 -0.57
N ALA A 42 8.38 6.06 -1.38
CA ALA A 42 8.27 6.11 -2.83
C ALA A 42 7.80 4.79 -3.45
N TRP A 43 8.07 3.68 -2.80
CA TRP A 43 7.75 2.36 -3.36
C TRP A 43 6.77 1.62 -2.47
N TYR A 44 5.64 1.24 -3.06
CA TYR A 44 4.59 0.54 -2.33
C TYR A 44 3.81 -0.38 -3.27
N GLU A 45 3.13 -1.36 -2.68
CA GLU A 45 2.15 -2.20 -3.36
C GLU A 45 0.83 -2.13 -2.62
N ILE A 46 -0.26 -2.15 -3.37
CA ILE A 46 -1.61 -2.14 -2.82
C ILE A 46 -2.35 -3.36 -3.33
N SER A 47 -2.98 -4.10 -2.43
CA SER A 47 -3.90 -5.18 -2.79
C SER A 47 -5.18 -5.09 -2.00
N GLU A 48 -6.28 -5.45 -2.63
CA GLU A 48 -7.55 -5.55 -1.93
C GLU A 48 -7.56 -6.82 -1.09
N VAL A 49 -7.97 -6.69 0.16
CA VAL A 49 -8.11 -7.83 1.07
C VAL A 49 -9.54 -8.34 0.95
N LYS A 50 -9.71 -9.52 0.42
CA LYS A 50 -11.01 -10.17 0.31
C LYS A 50 -11.22 -11.08 1.50
N GLU A 51 -12.35 -10.90 2.12
CA GLU A 51 -12.74 -11.73 3.25
C GLU A 51 -13.71 -12.83 2.84
#